data_e40842541399f785af1a068c875deb42
#
_entry.id   e40842541399f785af1a068c875deb42
#
_cell.length_a   1.000
_cell.length_b   1.000
_cell.length_c   1.000
_cell.angle_alpha   90.00
_cell.angle_beta   90.00
_cell.angle_gamma   90.00
#
_symmetry.space_group_name_H-M   'P 1'
#
loop_
_entity.id
_entity.type
_entity.pdbx_description
1 polymer ?
#
loop_
_entity_poly.entity_id
_entity_poly.type
_entity_poly.pdbx_seq_one_letter_code
_entity_poly.pdbx_strand_id
1 'polypeptide(L)'
;PAEWRHPRYKGIEKWWLRKAFDNLNILPKEVLWRKKEAFSDGVSSKKNSWHNIINNRVNELVSEDEFQNRSLEYGVMPPTKEAYLYMKIYKNYFNEKNVMKKYWQPKWTGSEGYVDPSARILNCYDNESNITNDMNALVV
;
A
#
# COMPACT_ATOMS: atom_id res chain seq x y z
N PRO A 1 27.13 11.40 -6.15
CA PRO A 1 26.28 12.53 -6.47
C PRO A 1 24.91 12.43 -5.79
N ALA A 2 24.29 13.56 -5.46
CA ALA A 2 23.01 13.59 -4.75
C ALA A 2 21.88 12.97 -5.58
N GLU A 3 21.89 13.19 -6.89
CA GLU A 3 20.93 12.62 -7.84
C GLU A 3 20.88 11.09 -7.83
N TRP A 4 21.98 10.42 -7.55
CA TRP A 4 22.02 8.95 -7.48
C TRP A 4 21.21 8.38 -6.30
N ARG A 5 20.93 9.21 -5.31
CA ARG A 5 20.12 8.83 -4.15
C ARG A 5 18.63 9.03 -4.37
N HIS A 6 18.26 9.70 -5.48
CA HIS A 6 16.86 9.89 -5.80
C HIS A 6 16.17 8.54 -6.01
N PRO A 7 14.98 8.31 -5.41
CA PRO A 7 14.30 7.01 -5.45
C PRO A 7 14.02 6.48 -6.85
N ARG A 8 13.95 7.36 -7.85
CA ARG A 8 13.63 7.02 -9.24
C ARG A 8 14.75 7.32 -10.21
N TYR A 9 15.96 7.49 -9.73
CA TYR A 9 17.09 7.72 -10.62
C TYR A 9 17.21 6.56 -11.63
N LYS A 10 17.22 6.86 -12.92
CA LYS A 10 17.19 5.88 -14.02
C LYS A 10 16.03 4.86 -13.94
N GLY A 11 14.87 5.26 -13.38
CA GLY A 11 13.69 4.39 -13.32
C GLY A 11 13.75 3.28 -12.29
N ILE A 12 14.80 3.24 -11.44
CA ILE A 12 14.94 2.17 -10.46
C ILE A 12 15.37 2.72 -9.10
N GLU A 13 14.72 2.23 -8.05
CA GLU A 13 15.03 2.63 -6.69
C GLU A 13 16.39 2.09 -6.24
N LYS A 14 17.07 2.83 -5.38
CA LYS A 14 18.38 2.48 -4.80
C LYS A 14 19.44 2.23 -5.86
N TRP A 15 19.40 2.96 -6.97
CA TRP A 15 20.29 2.75 -8.12
C TRP A 15 21.76 2.77 -7.71
N TRP A 16 22.19 3.73 -6.91
CA TRP A 16 23.58 3.86 -6.47
C TRP A 16 24.07 2.63 -5.69
N LEU A 17 23.22 2.05 -4.84
CA LEU A 17 23.53 0.84 -4.08
C LEU A 17 23.68 -0.36 -5.02
N ARG A 18 22.72 -0.54 -5.94
CA ARG A 18 22.76 -1.61 -6.94
C ARG A 18 24.00 -1.49 -7.84
N LYS A 19 24.34 -0.26 -8.26
CA LYS A 19 25.53 0.00 -9.06
C LYS A 19 26.83 -0.32 -8.33
N ALA A 20 26.91 -0.13 -7.02
CA ALA A 20 28.06 -0.52 -6.23
C ALA A 20 28.32 -2.04 -6.25
N PHE A 21 27.27 -2.85 -6.34
CA PHE A 21 27.39 -4.32 -6.42
C PHE A 21 27.45 -4.88 -7.85
N ASP A 22 27.12 -4.08 -8.85
CA ASP A 22 27.01 -4.52 -10.25
C ASP A 22 28.33 -5.11 -10.80
N ASN A 23 29.44 -4.47 -10.47
CA ASN A 23 30.76 -4.90 -10.95
C ASN A 23 31.35 -6.07 -10.15
N LEU A 24 30.78 -6.41 -9.00
CA LEU A 24 31.27 -7.47 -8.13
C LEU A 24 30.80 -8.87 -8.55
N ASN A 25 29.79 -8.95 -9.41
CA ASN A 25 29.18 -10.19 -9.90
C ASN A 25 28.76 -11.20 -8.81
N ILE A 26 28.44 -10.70 -7.62
CA ILE A 26 28.02 -11.53 -6.48
C ILE A 26 26.52 -11.85 -6.46
N LEU A 27 25.75 -11.14 -7.28
CA LEU A 27 24.31 -11.34 -7.44
C LEU A 27 23.96 -11.45 -8.93
N PRO A 28 23.05 -12.36 -9.32
CA PRO A 28 22.49 -12.37 -10.67
C PRO A 28 21.89 -11.00 -11.03
N LYS A 29 22.03 -10.59 -12.28
CA LYS A 29 21.54 -9.27 -12.74
C LYS A 29 20.01 -9.13 -12.56
N GLU A 30 19.30 -10.23 -12.78
CA GLU A 30 17.84 -10.29 -12.60
C GLU A 30 17.41 -10.00 -11.16
N VAL A 31 18.23 -10.37 -10.18
CA VAL A 31 18.00 -10.08 -8.76
C VAL A 31 18.46 -8.67 -8.42
N LEU A 32 19.65 -8.29 -8.86
CA LEU A 32 20.27 -7.00 -8.55
C LEU A 32 19.44 -5.82 -9.09
N TRP A 33 18.90 -5.95 -10.32
CA TRP A 33 18.20 -4.89 -11.04
C TRP A 33 16.66 -5.08 -11.06
N ARG A 34 16.11 -6.02 -10.30
CA ARG A 34 14.66 -6.21 -10.25
C ARG A 34 13.95 -4.97 -9.68
N LYS A 35 12.74 -4.71 -10.16
CA LYS A 35 11.85 -3.68 -9.57
C LYS A 35 11.59 -4.02 -8.09
N LYS A 36 11.65 -3.00 -7.23
CA LYS A 36 11.31 -3.17 -5.82
C LYS A 36 9.81 -3.40 -5.68
N GLU A 37 9.46 -4.37 -4.84
CA GLU A 37 8.09 -4.62 -4.43
C GLU A 37 8.04 -4.78 -2.90
N ALA A 38 6.91 -4.42 -2.29
CA ALA A 38 6.62 -4.80 -0.92
C ALA A 38 6.47 -6.33 -0.83
N PHE A 39 6.70 -6.90 0.32
CA PHE A 39 6.62 -8.37 0.48
C PHE A 39 5.24 -8.91 0.07
N SER A 40 4.16 -8.27 0.54
CA SER A 40 2.79 -8.64 0.17
C SER A 40 2.54 -8.57 -1.34
N ASP A 41 3.17 -7.62 -2.01
CA ASP A 41 3.03 -7.43 -3.46
C ASP A 41 3.86 -8.44 -4.25
N GLY A 42 5.03 -8.83 -3.74
CA GLY A 42 5.90 -9.82 -4.36
C GLY A 42 5.37 -11.25 -4.32
N VAL A 43 4.48 -11.57 -3.36
CA VAL A 43 3.87 -12.91 -3.21
C VAL A 43 2.42 -12.97 -3.70
N SER A 44 1.88 -11.88 -4.24
CA SER A 44 0.52 -11.79 -4.74
C SER A 44 0.46 -11.12 -6.11
N SER A 45 -0.55 -11.45 -6.91
CA SER A 45 -0.80 -10.76 -8.18
C SER A 45 -1.66 -9.51 -7.98
N LYS A 46 -1.70 -8.60 -8.98
CA LYS A 46 -2.63 -7.45 -8.96
C LYS A 46 -4.09 -7.92 -8.85
N LYS A 47 -4.44 -9.03 -9.52
CA LYS A 47 -5.80 -9.59 -9.50
C LYS A 47 -6.14 -10.24 -8.16
N ASN A 48 -5.19 -10.93 -7.55
CA ASN A 48 -5.32 -11.57 -6.25
C ASN A 48 -4.41 -10.88 -5.25
N SER A 49 -4.55 -9.55 -5.11
CA SER A 49 -3.86 -8.80 -4.09
C SER A 49 -4.39 -9.17 -2.71
N TRP A 50 -3.58 -8.98 -1.69
CA TRP A 50 -4.00 -9.20 -0.30
C TRP A 50 -5.26 -8.40 0.03
N HIS A 51 -5.33 -7.17 -0.44
CA HIS A 51 -6.52 -6.32 -0.32
C HIS A 51 -7.77 -6.98 -0.94
N ASN A 52 -7.67 -7.49 -2.17
CA ASN A 52 -8.81 -8.13 -2.85
C ASN A 52 -9.26 -9.41 -2.14
N ILE A 53 -8.31 -10.22 -1.64
CA ILE A 53 -8.62 -11.43 -0.88
C ILE A 53 -9.40 -11.08 0.39
N ILE A 54 -8.94 -10.07 1.15
CA ILE A 54 -9.61 -9.61 2.36
C ILE A 54 -10.98 -9.03 2.03
N ASN A 55 -11.10 -8.16 1.02
CA ASN A 55 -12.38 -7.58 0.62
C ASN A 55 -13.41 -8.64 0.23
N ASN A 56 -13.01 -9.65 -0.54
CA ASN A 56 -13.91 -10.74 -0.90
C ASN A 56 -14.40 -11.46 0.36
N ARG A 57 -13.49 -11.78 1.28
CA ARG A 57 -13.86 -12.46 2.52
C ARG A 57 -14.76 -11.60 3.42
N VAL A 58 -14.49 -10.31 3.49
CA VAL A 58 -15.32 -9.37 4.27
C VAL A 58 -16.73 -9.25 3.68
N ASN A 59 -16.86 -9.23 2.34
CA ASN A 59 -18.17 -9.18 1.68
C ASN A 59 -19.01 -10.44 1.90
N GLU A 60 -18.39 -11.58 2.13
CA GLU A 60 -19.09 -12.81 2.55
C GLU A 60 -19.59 -12.74 4.01
N LEU A 61 -18.85 -12.04 4.88
CA LEU A 61 -19.10 -12.01 6.33
C LEU A 61 -19.98 -10.82 6.78
N VAL A 62 -20.04 -9.76 5.99
CA VAL A 62 -20.77 -8.53 6.28
C VAL A 62 -21.68 -8.21 5.11
N SER A 63 -23.00 -8.36 5.32
CA SER A 63 -23.99 -8.00 4.31
C SER A 63 -24.01 -6.49 4.06
N GLU A 64 -24.55 -6.07 2.91
CA GLU A 64 -24.73 -4.65 2.62
C GLU A 64 -25.69 -3.99 3.61
N ASP A 65 -26.80 -4.65 3.89
CA ASP A 65 -27.81 -4.14 4.84
C ASP A 65 -27.23 -3.95 6.25
N GLU A 66 -26.43 -4.90 6.71
CA GLU A 66 -25.74 -4.79 8.00
C GLU A 66 -24.79 -3.60 8.02
N PHE A 67 -24.03 -3.41 6.95
CA PHE A 67 -23.08 -2.31 6.85
C PHE A 67 -23.76 -0.94 6.74
N GLN A 68 -24.84 -0.83 5.98
CA GLN A 68 -25.60 0.43 5.87
C GLN A 68 -26.27 0.83 7.16
N ASN A 69 -26.74 -0.13 7.96
CA ASN A 69 -27.37 0.10 9.27
C ASN A 69 -26.35 0.20 10.43
N ARG A 70 -25.04 0.27 10.14
CA ARG A 70 -24.01 0.39 11.16
C ARG A 70 -24.17 1.67 11.98
N SER A 71 -23.89 1.58 13.25
CA SER A 71 -23.85 2.71 14.17
C SER A 71 -22.43 3.20 14.41
N LEU A 72 -22.32 4.35 15.11
CA LEU A 72 -21.05 4.80 15.65
C LEU A 72 -20.50 3.76 16.63
N GLU A 73 -19.35 3.22 16.28
CA GLU A 73 -18.63 2.29 17.12
C GLU A 73 -17.48 3.01 17.82
N TYR A 74 -17.53 3.03 19.16
CA TYR A 74 -16.54 3.76 19.97
C TYR A 74 -16.35 5.24 19.57
N GLY A 75 -17.42 5.91 19.10
CA GLY A 75 -17.34 7.29 18.64
C GLY A 75 -16.74 7.47 17.23
N VAL A 76 -16.54 6.38 16.49
CA VAL A 76 -16.02 6.39 15.12
C VAL A 76 -16.99 5.62 14.22
N MET A 77 -17.36 6.24 13.08
CA MET A 77 -18.11 5.54 12.04
C MET A 77 -17.13 4.71 11.21
N PRO A 78 -17.29 3.37 11.13
CA PRO A 78 -16.44 2.54 10.31
C PRO A 78 -16.56 2.92 8.83
N PRO A 79 -15.47 3.32 8.15
CA PRO A 79 -15.53 3.83 6.76
C PRO A 79 -15.71 2.74 5.72
N THR A 80 -15.33 1.51 6.03
CA THR A 80 -15.40 0.36 5.12
C THR A 80 -15.97 -0.87 5.83
N LYS A 81 -16.46 -1.86 5.07
CA LYS A 81 -16.88 -3.15 5.63
C LYS A 81 -15.75 -3.86 6.38
N GLU A 82 -14.52 -3.73 5.90
CA GLU A 82 -13.34 -4.27 6.57
C GLU A 82 -13.14 -3.62 7.94
N ALA A 83 -13.16 -2.29 8.00
CA ALA A 83 -13.07 -1.56 9.26
C ALA A 83 -14.21 -1.96 10.23
N TYR A 84 -15.43 -2.11 9.71
CA TYR A 84 -16.59 -2.53 10.49
C TYR A 84 -16.40 -3.95 11.05
N LEU A 85 -15.95 -4.90 10.23
CA LEU A 85 -15.68 -6.26 10.68
C LEU A 85 -14.60 -6.30 11.77
N TYR A 86 -13.52 -5.55 11.60
CA TYR A 86 -12.45 -5.49 12.60
C TYR A 86 -12.95 -4.87 13.92
N MET A 87 -13.78 -3.85 13.87
CA MET A 87 -14.40 -3.29 15.06
C MET A 87 -15.36 -4.27 15.76
N LYS A 88 -16.14 -5.05 15.01
CA LYS A 88 -16.97 -6.12 15.57
C LYS A 88 -16.13 -7.17 16.30
N ILE A 89 -15.05 -7.63 15.65
CA ILE A 89 -14.13 -8.60 16.26
C ILE A 89 -13.49 -8.01 17.51
N TYR A 90 -13.01 -6.76 17.43
CA TYR A 90 -12.40 -6.06 18.56
C TYR A 90 -13.30 -6.00 19.79
N LYS A 91 -14.57 -5.70 19.61
CA LYS A 91 -15.57 -5.66 20.70
C LYS A 91 -15.69 -6.98 21.45
N ASN A 92 -15.48 -8.12 20.79
CA ASN A 92 -15.59 -9.43 21.44
C ASN A 92 -14.44 -9.70 22.42
N TYR A 93 -13.32 -9.00 22.28
CA TYR A 93 -12.12 -9.22 23.09
C TYR A 93 -11.79 -8.08 24.04
N PHE A 94 -12.26 -6.86 23.73
CA PHE A 94 -11.92 -5.66 24.46
C PHE A 94 -13.16 -4.88 24.84
N ASN A 95 -13.22 -4.42 26.08
CA ASN A 95 -14.34 -3.59 26.53
C ASN A 95 -14.19 -2.14 26.02
N GLU A 96 -15.28 -1.36 26.08
CA GLU A 96 -15.41 -0.02 25.50
C GLU A 96 -14.37 1.01 25.97
N LYS A 97 -13.69 0.77 27.08
CA LYS A 97 -12.70 1.71 27.63
C LYS A 97 -11.37 1.71 26.88
N ASN A 98 -11.08 0.65 26.12
CA ASN A 98 -9.83 0.50 25.34
C ASN A 98 -10.11 0.74 23.86
N VAL A 99 -10.24 1.97 23.46
CA VAL A 99 -10.84 2.36 22.18
C VAL A 99 -9.82 2.36 21.05
N MET A 100 -10.16 1.64 19.96
CA MET A 100 -9.58 1.90 18.65
C MET A 100 -10.15 3.22 18.11
N LYS A 101 -9.47 4.34 18.39
CA LYS A 101 -9.99 5.68 18.07
C LYS A 101 -10.03 6.00 16.57
N LYS A 102 -9.29 5.28 15.73
CA LYS A 102 -9.21 5.56 14.29
C LYS A 102 -8.74 4.34 13.50
N TYR A 103 -9.49 4.00 12.46
CA TYR A 103 -9.01 3.08 11.45
C TYR A 103 -8.02 3.82 10.54
N TRP A 104 -6.76 3.38 10.54
CA TRP A 104 -5.72 4.02 9.75
C TRP A 104 -5.69 3.49 8.33
N GLN A 105 -5.55 4.40 7.39
CA GLN A 105 -5.28 4.07 5.99
C GLN A 105 -4.18 4.97 5.43
N PRO A 106 -3.44 4.51 4.39
CA PRO A 106 -2.48 5.35 3.71
C PRO A 106 -3.15 6.59 3.10
N LYS A 107 -2.43 7.71 3.05
CA LYS A 107 -2.97 8.98 2.51
C LYS A 107 -3.42 8.90 1.06
N TRP A 108 -2.83 8.00 0.26
CA TRP A 108 -3.16 7.84 -1.16
C TRP A 108 -4.44 7.05 -1.44
N THR A 109 -5.05 6.43 -0.45
CA THR A 109 -6.35 5.75 -0.63
C THR A 109 -7.52 6.72 -0.71
N GLY A 110 -7.28 8.01 -0.53
CA GLY A 110 -8.32 9.05 -0.51
C GLY A 110 -9.15 9.06 0.78
N SER A 111 -10.09 10.00 0.86
CA SER A 111 -11.01 10.14 2.00
C SER A 111 -12.03 9.01 2.07
N GLU A 112 -12.31 8.35 0.97
CA GLU A 112 -13.36 7.33 0.84
C GLU A 112 -12.86 5.90 1.06
N GLY A 113 -11.55 5.69 1.16
CA GLY A 113 -10.95 4.46 1.67
C GLY A 113 -11.19 3.16 0.92
N TYR A 114 -11.58 3.22 -0.35
CA TYR A 114 -12.00 2.04 -1.12
C TYR A 114 -10.96 1.50 -2.10
N VAL A 115 -9.79 2.10 -2.13
CA VAL A 115 -8.73 1.76 -3.09
C VAL A 115 -7.71 0.84 -2.42
N ASP A 116 -7.17 -0.10 -3.19
CA ASP A 116 -6.06 -0.98 -2.76
C ASP A 116 -4.96 -0.12 -2.10
N PRO A 117 -4.64 -0.33 -0.82
CA PRO A 117 -3.65 0.46 -0.11
C PRO A 117 -2.21 0.12 -0.49
N SER A 118 -1.98 -0.86 -1.35
CA SER A 118 -0.63 -1.23 -1.79
C SER A 118 0.00 -0.13 -2.63
N ALA A 119 1.32 0.04 -2.50
CA ALA A 119 2.05 1.04 -3.25
C ALA A 119 2.08 0.76 -4.77
N ARG A 120 1.76 -0.47 -5.21
CA ARG A 120 1.75 -0.86 -6.63
C ARG A 120 0.70 -0.15 -7.47
N ILE A 121 -0.33 0.44 -6.84
CA ILE A 121 -1.36 1.22 -7.54
C ILE A 121 -0.92 2.66 -7.84
N LEU A 122 0.18 3.11 -7.24
CA LEU A 122 0.66 4.47 -7.46
C LEU A 122 1.23 4.59 -8.88
N ASN A 123 0.70 5.54 -9.66
CA ASN A 123 1.12 5.81 -11.04
C ASN A 123 2.64 6.08 -11.16
N CYS A 124 3.26 6.50 -10.08
CA CYS A 124 4.71 6.70 -10.03
C CYS A 124 5.53 5.41 -10.25
N TYR A 125 4.91 4.25 -10.11
CA TYR A 125 5.54 2.97 -10.39
C TYR A 125 5.20 2.40 -11.77
N ASP A 126 4.18 2.96 -12.45
CA ASP A 126 3.71 2.45 -13.75
C ASP A 126 4.27 3.21 -14.96
N ASN A 127 4.80 4.43 -14.80
CA ASN A 127 5.23 5.28 -15.90
C ASN A 127 6.75 5.48 -15.94
N GLU A 128 7.41 4.81 -16.87
CA GLU A 128 8.79 5.14 -17.28
C GLU A 128 8.91 6.55 -17.89
N SER A 129 7.78 7.15 -18.35
CA SER A 129 7.73 8.43 -19.07
C SER A 129 7.83 9.69 -18.22
N ASN A 130 7.62 9.61 -16.89
CA ASN A 130 7.65 10.80 -16.01
C ASN A 130 9.00 11.10 -15.36
N ILE A 131 10.02 10.28 -15.63
CA ILE A 131 11.35 10.42 -15.03
C ILE A 131 12.06 11.69 -15.47
N THR A 132 11.81 12.14 -16.71
CA THR A 132 12.44 13.34 -17.27
C THR A 132 11.89 14.64 -16.69
N ASN A 133 10.62 14.68 -16.29
CA ASN A 133 10.00 15.90 -15.76
C ASN A 133 10.35 16.15 -14.29
N ASP A 134 10.45 15.11 -13.48
CA ASP A 134 10.84 15.21 -12.05
C ASP A 134 12.34 15.56 -11.89
N MET A 135 13.19 15.18 -12.84
CA MET A 135 14.63 15.52 -12.80
C MET A 135 14.89 16.99 -13.11
N ASN A 136 14.08 17.62 -13.95
CA ASN A 136 14.20 19.04 -14.28
C ASN A 136 13.70 19.95 -13.13
N ALA A 137 12.87 19.46 -12.23
CA ALA A 137 12.40 20.19 -11.05
C ALA A 137 13.40 20.21 -9.88
N LEU A 138 14.45 19.38 -9.93
CA LEU A 138 15.48 19.26 -8.87
C LEU A 138 16.79 20.01 -9.19
N VAL A 139 16.83 20.74 -10.30
CA VAL A 139 18.00 21.53 -10.77
C VAL A 139 17.72 23.04 -10.64
N VAL A 140 16.96 23.45 -9.63
CA VAL A 140 16.83 24.86 -9.25
C VAL A 140 17.38 25.06 -7.86
#